data_2675893b6529fc815d2a683440ba3891
#
_entry.id   2675893b6529fc815d2a683440ba3891
#
_cell.length_a   1.000
_cell.length_b   1.000
_cell.length_c   1.000
_cell.angle_alpha   90.00
_cell.angle_beta   90.00
_cell.angle_gamma   90.00
#
_symmetry.space_group_name_H-M   'P 1'
#
loop_
_entity.id
_entity.type
_entity.pdbx_description
1 polymer ?
#
loop_
_entity_poly.entity_id
_entity_poly.type
_entity_poly.pdbx_seq_one_letter_code
_entity_poly.pdbx_strand_id
1 'polypeptide(L)'
;VTSTLSARLPAAGGVAPVALVSESALRQNAPLALAAGTGSGADDVFAADAWGHGAAWVRTVLSDLGMDAAPLDAAVLFGLPGSHARPVLSLRGRALGTKPLLRGEGVSYGYTHRAPHDTTVALVTGGYAQGVVRSLGNAVTVSIDGRRHRIVGRVAMDVCVVDVEDAPIARGSEVVFFGDPAEGHPSLEEWTDATGLTPAEIVAIVGVRADRRATA
;
A
#
# COMPACT_ATOMS: atom_id res chain seq x y z
N VAL A 1 -8.07 -5.13 -28.11
CA VAL A 1 -6.74 -4.90 -27.52
C VAL A 1 -6.90 -3.72 -26.58
N THR A 2 -7.32 -3.99 -25.35
CA THR A 2 -7.49 -2.99 -24.30
C THR A 2 -6.15 -2.85 -23.59
N SER A 3 -5.46 -1.75 -23.83
CA SER A 3 -4.23 -1.36 -23.14
C SER A 3 -4.61 -0.96 -21.71
N THR A 4 -4.29 -1.81 -20.76
CA THR A 4 -4.29 -1.47 -19.33
C THR A 4 -3.20 -0.43 -19.13
N LEU A 5 -3.56 0.85 -19.03
CA LEU A 5 -2.67 1.91 -18.55
C LEU A 5 -2.40 1.63 -17.08
N SER A 6 -1.32 0.90 -16.79
CA SER A 6 -0.73 0.87 -15.47
C SER A 6 -0.35 2.32 -15.12
N ALA A 7 -1.00 2.89 -14.10
CA ALA A 7 -0.69 4.22 -13.61
C ALA A 7 0.75 4.21 -13.04
N ARG A 8 1.74 4.47 -13.90
CA ARG A 8 3.14 4.60 -13.48
C ARG A 8 3.29 5.91 -12.70
N LEU A 9 3.93 5.83 -11.55
CA LEU A 9 4.37 7.02 -10.82
C LEU A 9 5.17 7.93 -11.75
N PRO A 10 4.93 9.26 -11.74
CA PRO A 10 5.68 10.19 -12.56
C PRO A 10 7.18 10.08 -12.26
N ALA A 11 8.00 10.17 -13.31
CA ALA A 11 9.45 10.09 -13.21
C ALA A 11 10.02 11.18 -12.29
N ALA A 12 10.90 10.77 -11.39
CA ALA A 12 11.84 11.56 -10.60
C ALA A 12 11.35 12.90 -10.04
N GLY A 13 10.83 12.91 -8.82
CA GLY A 13 10.52 14.13 -8.08
C GLY A 13 10.34 13.94 -6.58
N GLY A 14 9.97 12.78 -6.10
CA GLY A 14 9.76 12.53 -4.67
C GLY A 14 10.45 11.25 -4.22
N VAL A 15 11.25 11.36 -3.16
CA VAL A 15 11.90 10.21 -2.50
C VAL A 15 10.91 9.48 -1.58
N ALA A 16 9.78 10.09 -1.25
CA ALA A 16 8.75 9.52 -0.38
C ALA A 16 7.85 8.51 -1.11
N PRO A 17 7.34 7.49 -0.42
CA PRO A 17 6.32 6.62 -0.97
C PRO A 17 5.01 7.39 -1.19
N VAL A 18 4.23 6.93 -2.16
CA VAL A 18 2.95 7.53 -2.57
C VAL A 18 1.81 6.57 -2.23
N ALA A 19 0.81 7.07 -1.53
CA ALA A 19 -0.48 6.42 -1.37
C ALA A 19 -1.36 6.80 -2.58
N LEU A 20 -1.56 5.86 -3.49
CA LEU A 20 -2.46 6.07 -4.64
C LEU A 20 -3.87 5.70 -4.25
N VAL A 21 -4.83 6.60 -4.49
CA VAL A 21 -6.26 6.37 -4.30
C VAL A 21 -6.94 6.32 -5.66
N SER A 22 -7.58 5.20 -5.97
CA SER A 22 -8.18 4.91 -7.27
C SER A 22 -9.61 5.42 -7.34
N GLU A 23 -9.87 6.39 -8.23
CA GLU A 23 -11.21 6.87 -8.49
C GLU A 23 -12.08 5.79 -9.15
N SER A 24 -11.52 5.02 -10.09
CA SER A 24 -12.25 3.95 -10.73
C SER A 24 -12.71 2.87 -9.75
N ALA A 25 -11.86 2.50 -8.79
CA ALA A 25 -12.24 1.55 -7.74
C ALA A 25 -13.32 2.14 -6.81
N LEU A 26 -13.18 3.39 -6.39
CA LEU A 26 -14.17 4.04 -5.54
C LEU A 26 -15.54 4.13 -6.22
N ARG A 27 -15.58 4.53 -7.50
CA ARG A 27 -16.82 4.59 -8.31
C ARG A 27 -17.45 3.20 -8.50
N GLN A 28 -16.65 2.17 -8.70
CA GLN A 28 -17.11 0.79 -8.84
C GLN A 28 -17.69 0.26 -7.53
N ASN A 29 -17.08 0.60 -6.39
CA ASN A 29 -17.49 0.11 -5.08
C ASN A 29 -18.73 0.84 -4.52
N ALA A 30 -18.96 2.10 -4.89
CA ALA A 30 -20.04 2.92 -4.31
C ALA A 30 -21.44 2.24 -4.40
N PRO A 31 -21.90 1.70 -5.55
CA PRO A 31 -23.16 0.98 -5.60
C PRO A 31 -23.17 -0.31 -4.78
N LEU A 32 -22.02 -0.99 -4.64
CA LEU A 32 -21.89 -2.17 -3.80
C LEU A 32 -21.99 -1.81 -2.31
N ALA A 33 -21.37 -0.71 -1.90
CA ALA A 33 -21.41 -0.17 -0.55
C ALA A 33 -22.83 0.25 -0.15
N LEU A 34 -23.59 0.83 -1.09
CA LEU A 34 -25.02 1.15 -0.89
C LEU A 34 -25.86 -0.11 -0.73
N ALA A 35 -25.63 -1.13 -1.55
CA ALA A 35 -26.37 -2.40 -1.50
C ALA A 35 -26.05 -3.22 -0.24
N ALA A 36 -24.83 -3.11 0.30
CA ALA A 36 -24.45 -3.76 1.56
C ALA A 36 -25.21 -3.18 2.77
N GLY A 37 -25.72 -1.97 2.64
CA GLY A 37 -26.39 -1.26 3.72
C GLY A 37 -25.43 -0.78 4.80
N THR A 38 -25.95 -0.06 5.79
CA THR A 38 -25.15 0.35 6.93
C THR A 38 -24.92 -0.83 7.84
N GLY A 39 -23.68 -1.25 8.02
CA GLY A 39 -23.26 -1.94 9.24
C GLY A 39 -23.68 -1.08 10.44
N SER A 40 -23.89 -1.67 11.58
CA SER A 40 -24.45 -1.09 12.79
C SER A 40 -23.80 0.25 13.19
N GLY A 41 -24.49 1.35 12.89
CA GLY A 41 -24.02 2.72 13.08
C GLY A 41 -23.22 3.16 11.85
N ALA A 42 -23.76 4.17 11.14
CA ALA A 42 -23.09 4.81 10.02
C ALA A 42 -21.68 5.23 10.48
N ASP A 43 -20.72 4.33 10.36
CA ASP A 43 -19.33 4.70 10.44
C ASP A 43 -19.18 5.74 9.35
N ASP A 44 -19.08 6.98 9.77
CA ASP A 44 -19.02 8.11 8.88
C ASP A 44 -17.89 7.84 7.89
N VAL A 45 -18.25 7.55 6.64
CA VAL A 45 -17.27 7.29 5.58
C VAL A 45 -16.27 8.43 5.42
N PHE A 46 -16.58 9.59 5.98
CA PHE A 46 -15.73 10.77 6.01
C PHE A 46 -14.88 10.89 7.28
N ALA A 47 -15.10 10.06 8.30
CA ALA A 47 -14.30 10.05 9.51
C ALA A 47 -12.81 9.82 9.21
N ALA A 48 -11.92 10.35 10.05
CA ALA A 48 -10.48 10.20 9.91
C ALA A 48 -9.95 10.51 8.49
N ASP A 49 -10.45 11.58 7.88
CA ASP A 49 -10.14 12.00 6.50
C ASP A 49 -10.53 10.92 5.47
N ALA A 50 -11.74 10.38 5.58
CA ALA A 50 -12.26 9.24 4.83
C ALA A 50 -11.32 8.02 4.98
N TRP A 51 -11.03 7.67 6.23
CA TRP A 51 -10.13 6.57 6.59
C TRP A 51 -8.76 6.68 5.89
N GLY A 52 -8.25 7.90 5.78
CA GLY A 52 -7.01 8.20 5.09
C GLY A 52 -7.09 8.30 3.56
N HIS A 53 -8.27 8.13 2.95
CA HIS A 53 -8.44 8.24 1.50
C HIS A 53 -8.58 9.68 1.00
N GLY A 54 -8.88 10.64 1.89
CA GLY A 54 -9.09 12.05 1.56
C GLY A 54 -10.54 12.45 1.48
N ALA A 55 -11.12 12.91 2.60
CA ALA A 55 -12.54 13.19 2.72
C ALA A 55 -13.07 14.17 1.66
N ALA A 56 -12.31 15.19 1.32
CA ALA A 56 -12.71 16.17 0.29
C ALA A 56 -12.81 15.52 -1.09
N TRP A 57 -11.84 14.68 -1.46
CA TRP A 57 -11.83 13.98 -2.73
C TRP A 57 -12.94 12.91 -2.78
N VAL A 58 -13.07 12.09 -1.73
CA VAL A 58 -14.16 11.08 -1.64
C VAL A 58 -15.52 11.74 -1.78
N ARG A 59 -15.73 12.87 -1.08
CA ARG A 59 -17.00 13.62 -1.17
C ARG A 59 -17.29 14.09 -2.60
N THR A 60 -16.28 14.59 -3.32
CA THR A 60 -16.45 15.02 -4.71
C THR A 60 -16.89 13.84 -5.59
N VAL A 61 -16.22 12.69 -5.48
CA VAL A 61 -16.56 11.49 -6.29
C VAL A 61 -17.97 10.98 -5.94
N LEU A 62 -18.35 10.94 -4.66
CA LEU A 62 -19.68 10.50 -4.25
C LEU A 62 -20.78 11.50 -4.66
N SER A 63 -20.49 12.79 -4.62
CA SER A 63 -21.42 13.82 -5.08
C SER A 63 -21.68 13.72 -6.58
N ASP A 64 -20.64 13.46 -7.38
CA ASP A 64 -20.79 13.20 -8.83
C ASP A 64 -21.69 11.98 -9.11
N LEU A 65 -21.74 11.03 -8.19
CA LEU A 65 -22.61 9.86 -8.27
C LEU A 65 -24.01 10.07 -7.64
N GLY A 66 -24.25 11.24 -7.02
CA GLY A 66 -25.47 11.52 -6.27
C GLY A 66 -25.58 10.70 -4.97
N MET A 67 -24.46 10.30 -4.37
CA MET A 67 -24.37 9.38 -3.23
C MET A 67 -23.73 10.00 -1.98
N ASP A 68 -23.51 11.30 -1.94
CA ASP A 68 -22.81 12.00 -0.84
C ASP A 68 -23.56 11.96 0.50
N ALA A 69 -24.88 11.74 0.48
CA ALA A 69 -25.71 11.57 1.66
C ALA A 69 -26.26 10.12 1.81
N ALA A 70 -25.77 9.18 0.99
CA ALA A 70 -26.26 7.81 1.04
C ALA A 70 -25.64 7.03 2.23
N PRO A 71 -26.39 6.07 2.81
CA PRO A 71 -25.88 5.20 3.85
C PRO A 71 -24.96 4.12 3.23
N LEU A 72 -23.67 4.39 3.19
CA LEU A 72 -22.67 3.53 2.55
C LEU A 72 -21.89 2.72 3.61
N ASP A 73 -21.66 1.44 3.34
CA ASP A 73 -20.70 0.64 4.10
C ASP A 73 -19.27 1.06 3.76
N ALA A 74 -18.53 1.59 4.73
CA ALA A 74 -17.18 2.12 4.52
C ALA A 74 -16.16 1.04 4.13
N ALA A 75 -16.28 -0.18 4.68
CA ALA A 75 -15.35 -1.25 4.35
C ALA A 75 -15.52 -1.70 2.88
N VAL A 76 -16.76 -1.78 2.41
CA VAL A 76 -17.07 -2.07 1.01
C VAL A 76 -16.67 -0.89 0.11
N LEU A 77 -16.97 0.34 0.52
CA LEU A 77 -16.64 1.54 -0.25
C LEU A 77 -15.14 1.65 -0.53
N PHE A 78 -14.31 1.41 0.49
CA PHE A 78 -12.86 1.50 0.37
C PHE A 78 -12.17 0.19 -0.06
N GLY A 79 -12.95 -0.88 -0.27
CA GLY A 79 -12.43 -2.17 -0.72
C GLY A 79 -11.46 -2.80 0.28
N LEU A 80 -11.81 -2.75 1.58
CA LEU A 80 -10.98 -3.35 2.62
C LEU A 80 -11.08 -4.88 2.61
N PRO A 81 -10.08 -5.61 3.13
CA PRO A 81 -10.10 -7.06 3.25
C PRO A 81 -11.42 -7.58 3.84
N GLY A 82 -11.96 -8.63 3.23
CA GLY A 82 -13.25 -9.21 3.61
C GLY A 82 -14.48 -8.58 2.95
N SER A 83 -14.36 -7.41 2.32
CA SER A 83 -15.48 -6.74 1.64
C SER A 83 -15.77 -7.28 0.24
N HIS A 84 -14.85 -8.04 -0.36
CA HIS A 84 -14.89 -8.49 -1.75
C HIS A 84 -14.98 -7.37 -2.79
N ALA A 85 -14.82 -6.12 -2.39
CA ALA A 85 -14.76 -4.96 -3.25
C ALA A 85 -13.30 -4.66 -3.66
N ARG A 86 -13.12 -3.85 -4.68
CA ARG A 86 -11.78 -3.53 -5.21
C ARG A 86 -11.05 -2.57 -4.27
N PRO A 87 -9.79 -2.84 -3.87
CA PRO A 87 -9.02 -1.92 -3.03
C PRO A 87 -8.90 -0.52 -3.66
N VAL A 88 -9.28 0.50 -2.91
CA VAL A 88 -9.18 1.90 -3.36
C VAL A 88 -7.78 2.46 -3.12
N LEU A 89 -7.10 2.03 -2.05
CA LEU A 89 -5.80 2.55 -1.67
C LEU A 89 -4.69 1.52 -1.94
N SER A 90 -3.61 1.97 -2.57
CA SER A 90 -2.37 1.22 -2.70
C SER A 90 -1.17 2.06 -2.26
N LEU A 91 -0.13 1.42 -1.72
CA LEU A 91 1.11 2.09 -1.32
C LEU A 91 2.24 1.73 -2.27
N ARG A 92 2.87 2.74 -2.85
CA ARG A 92 3.95 2.61 -3.83
C ARG A 92 5.21 3.31 -3.36
N GLY A 93 6.34 2.63 -3.46
CA GLY A 93 7.67 3.19 -3.23
C GLY A 93 8.56 3.04 -4.46
N ARG A 94 9.87 3.28 -4.28
CA ARG A 94 10.87 3.13 -5.33
C ARG A 94 12.15 2.51 -4.81
N ALA A 95 12.82 1.71 -5.64
CA ALA A 95 14.16 1.23 -5.37
C ALA A 95 15.16 2.40 -5.50
N LEU A 96 15.96 2.62 -4.47
CA LEU A 96 17.01 3.64 -4.44
C LEU A 96 18.34 3.12 -5.00
N GLY A 97 18.55 1.83 -4.94
CA GLY A 97 19.73 1.12 -5.41
C GLY A 97 19.81 -0.26 -4.79
N THR A 98 20.75 -1.04 -5.29
CA THR A 98 21.04 -2.40 -4.81
C THR A 98 22.48 -2.52 -4.32
N LYS A 99 22.74 -3.49 -3.45
CA LYS A 99 24.07 -3.88 -3.00
C LYS A 99 24.13 -5.37 -2.70
N PRO A 100 25.29 -6.00 -2.86
CA PRO A 100 25.54 -7.34 -2.33
C PRO A 100 25.36 -7.37 -0.81
N LEU A 101 24.90 -8.50 -0.30
CA LEU A 101 24.83 -8.85 1.11
C LEU A 101 25.41 -10.25 1.28
N LEU A 102 26.55 -10.35 1.96
CA LEU A 102 27.25 -11.60 2.10
C LEU A 102 26.65 -12.44 3.23
N ARG A 103 26.81 -13.76 3.14
CA ARG A 103 26.38 -14.70 4.17
C ARG A 103 26.85 -14.28 5.56
N GLY A 104 25.92 -14.23 6.51
CA GLY A 104 26.16 -13.82 7.90
C GLY A 104 26.11 -12.33 8.16
N GLU A 105 26.12 -11.47 7.12
CA GLU A 105 25.95 -10.03 7.30
C GLU A 105 24.54 -9.69 7.80
N GLY A 106 24.50 -8.73 8.72
CA GLY A 106 23.23 -8.27 9.32
C GLY A 106 22.61 -7.11 8.55
N VAL A 107 21.29 -7.04 8.55
CA VAL A 107 20.53 -5.97 7.90
C VAL A 107 19.82 -5.12 8.94
N SER A 108 19.88 -3.78 8.74
CA SER A 108 19.13 -2.79 9.50
C SER A 108 19.44 -2.79 11.00
N TYR A 109 18.71 -2.00 11.78
CA TYR A 109 18.93 -1.86 13.23
C TYR A 109 18.66 -3.15 14.00
N GLY A 110 19.61 -3.52 14.86
CA GLY A 110 19.48 -4.68 15.75
C GLY A 110 19.68 -6.02 15.05
N TYR A 111 20.05 -6.02 13.77
CA TYR A 111 20.41 -7.22 13.01
C TYR A 111 19.44 -8.37 13.18
N THR A 112 18.12 -8.07 13.13
CA THR A 112 17.05 -9.08 13.26
C THR A 112 16.97 -10.01 12.05
N HIS A 113 17.68 -9.65 10.96
CA HIS A 113 17.95 -10.52 9.82
C HIS A 113 19.44 -10.61 9.59
N ARG A 114 19.93 -11.85 9.36
CA ARG A 114 21.26 -12.13 8.84
C ARG A 114 21.14 -12.98 7.60
N ALA A 115 21.89 -12.63 6.56
CA ALA A 115 21.85 -13.35 5.29
C ALA A 115 22.24 -14.82 5.48
N PRO A 116 21.38 -15.79 5.12
CA PRO A 116 21.69 -17.23 5.21
C PRO A 116 22.69 -17.69 4.12
N HIS A 117 22.76 -16.96 3.03
CA HIS A 117 23.65 -17.12 1.87
C HIS A 117 23.98 -15.77 1.27
N ASP A 118 24.90 -15.71 0.32
CA ASP A 118 25.17 -14.50 -0.44
C ASP A 118 23.94 -14.15 -1.27
N THR A 119 23.52 -12.88 -1.21
CA THR A 119 22.34 -12.36 -1.92
C THR A 119 22.55 -10.91 -2.34
N THR A 120 21.57 -10.33 -2.99
CA THR A 120 21.49 -8.89 -3.28
C THR A 120 20.30 -8.29 -2.57
N VAL A 121 20.47 -7.12 -1.96
CA VAL A 121 19.39 -6.38 -1.35
C VAL A 121 19.17 -5.04 -2.03
N ALA A 122 17.91 -4.62 -2.14
CA ALA A 122 17.52 -3.30 -2.57
C ALA A 122 17.19 -2.42 -1.35
N LEU A 123 17.66 -1.16 -1.36
CA LEU A 123 17.16 -0.12 -0.48
C LEU A 123 15.94 0.52 -1.15
N VAL A 124 14.82 0.57 -0.43
CA VAL A 124 13.52 0.99 -0.97
C VAL A 124 12.98 2.14 -0.14
N THR A 125 12.39 3.16 -0.78
CA THR A 125 11.67 4.24 -0.10
C THR A 125 10.42 3.70 0.58
N GLY A 126 10.14 4.14 1.77
CA GLY A 126 9.03 3.69 2.60
C GLY A 126 9.52 3.18 3.94
N GLY A 127 9.24 3.95 4.97
CA GLY A 127 9.58 3.67 6.35
C GLY A 127 8.43 3.95 7.29
N TYR A 128 8.67 3.82 8.59
CA TYR A 128 7.61 4.01 9.58
C TYR A 128 7.11 5.48 9.64
N ALA A 129 7.89 6.46 9.17
CA ALA A 129 7.43 7.84 9.06
C ALA A 129 6.33 8.00 8.01
N GLN A 130 6.29 7.13 6.98
CA GLN A 130 5.30 7.12 5.91
C GLN A 130 4.24 6.02 6.08
N GLY A 131 4.16 5.41 7.25
CA GLY A 131 3.13 4.42 7.55
C GLY A 131 3.52 2.96 7.33
N VAL A 132 4.76 2.68 6.88
CA VAL A 132 5.26 1.30 6.79
C VAL A 132 5.68 0.83 8.18
N VAL A 133 4.78 0.13 8.88
CA VAL A 133 4.94 -0.23 10.30
C VAL A 133 6.21 -1.05 10.53
N ARG A 134 6.94 -0.76 11.61
CA ARG A 134 8.27 -1.39 11.89
C ARG A 134 8.24 -2.92 11.97
N SER A 135 7.14 -3.48 12.46
CA SER A 135 6.96 -4.93 12.62
C SER A 135 6.78 -5.67 11.29
N LEU A 136 6.55 -4.97 10.18
CA LEU A 136 6.45 -5.58 8.85
C LEU A 136 7.80 -6.12 8.35
N GLY A 137 8.91 -5.64 8.91
CA GLY A 137 10.23 -6.19 8.61
C GLY A 137 10.34 -7.67 8.99
N ASN A 138 10.87 -8.48 8.08
CA ASN A 138 10.92 -9.94 8.12
C ASN A 138 9.56 -10.67 8.01
N ALA A 139 8.44 -9.96 7.96
CA ALA A 139 7.10 -10.57 7.99
C ALA A 139 6.40 -10.57 6.63
N VAL A 140 6.55 -9.49 5.85
CA VAL A 140 5.79 -9.29 4.61
C VAL A 140 6.69 -9.19 3.39
N THR A 141 6.06 -9.21 2.22
CA THR A 141 6.71 -9.04 0.93
C THR A 141 6.24 -7.75 0.25
N VAL A 142 7.02 -7.30 -0.73
CA VAL A 142 6.65 -6.27 -1.70
C VAL A 142 6.68 -6.86 -3.11
N SER A 143 6.05 -6.21 -4.07
CA SER A 143 6.19 -6.57 -5.48
C SER A 143 7.09 -5.56 -6.20
N ILE A 144 8.08 -6.05 -6.96
CA ILE A 144 8.92 -5.24 -7.86
C ILE A 144 8.91 -5.96 -9.21
N ASP A 145 8.56 -5.24 -10.27
CA ASP A 145 8.47 -5.79 -11.63
C ASP A 145 7.65 -7.10 -11.71
N GLY A 146 6.55 -7.18 -10.92
CA GLY A 146 5.64 -8.32 -10.85
C GLY A 146 6.14 -9.53 -10.02
N ARG A 147 7.34 -9.45 -9.42
CA ARG A 147 7.89 -10.51 -8.55
C ARG A 147 7.79 -10.11 -7.07
N ARG A 148 7.51 -11.09 -6.22
CA ARG A 148 7.44 -10.91 -4.77
C ARG A 148 8.82 -11.00 -4.14
N HIS A 149 9.17 -10.02 -3.29
CA HIS A 149 10.45 -9.91 -2.60
C HIS A 149 10.22 -9.62 -1.11
N ARG A 150 10.96 -10.26 -0.24
CA ARG A 150 10.78 -10.13 1.21
C ARG A 150 11.41 -8.85 1.74
N ILE A 151 10.70 -8.12 2.61
CA ILE A 151 11.32 -7.08 3.44
C ILE A 151 12.15 -7.77 4.51
N VAL A 152 13.45 -7.44 4.60
CA VAL A 152 14.40 -8.05 5.52
C VAL A 152 14.95 -7.03 6.52
N GLY A 153 15.09 -7.46 7.76
CA GLY A 153 15.47 -6.58 8.86
C GLY A 153 14.33 -5.65 9.29
N ARG A 154 14.59 -4.77 10.25
CA ARG A 154 13.60 -3.81 10.74
C ARG A 154 13.41 -2.68 9.74
N VAL A 155 12.17 -2.24 9.54
CA VAL A 155 11.84 -1.03 8.78
C VAL A 155 12.44 0.18 9.50
N ALA A 156 13.18 1.02 8.77
CA ALA A 156 13.76 2.28 9.28
C ALA A 156 12.76 3.44 9.15
N MET A 157 13.22 4.66 9.44
CA MET A 157 12.34 5.84 9.42
C MET A 157 11.76 6.11 8.04
N ASP A 158 12.60 6.12 7.00
CA ASP A 158 12.23 6.55 5.64
C ASP A 158 12.42 5.47 4.58
N VAL A 159 13.03 4.33 4.96
CA VAL A 159 13.41 3.27 4.03
C VAL A 159 13.25 1.89 4.66
N CYS A 160 13.12 0.88 3.83
CA CYS A 160 13.28 -0.51 4.19
C CYS A 160 14.25 -1.22 3.25
N VAL A 161 14.69 -2.41 3.64
CA VAL A 161 15.58 -3.26 2.86
C VAL A 161 14.79 -4.46 2.36
N VAL A 162 14.94 -4.76 1.09
CA VAL A 162 14.22 -5.86 0.41
C VAL A 162 15.25 -6.83 -0.15
N ASP A 163 15.10 -8.11 0.14
CA ASP A 163 15.93 -9.16 -0.46
C ASP A 163 15.43 -9.43 -1.89
N VAL A 164 16.27 -9.14 -2.85
CA VAL A 164 15.94 -9.27 -4.27
C VAL A 164 16.66 -10.44 -4.96
N GLU A 165 17.50 -11.15 -4.19
CA GLU A 165 18.25 -12.32 -4.67
C GLU A 165 19.08 -11.96 -5.93
N ASP A 166 18.73 -12.56 -7.06
CA ASP A 166 19.38 -12.35 -8.37
C ASP A 166 18.60 -11.42 -9.31
N ALA A 167 17.47 -10.87 -8.83
CA ALA A 167 16.62 -10.02 -9.66
C ALA A 167 17.34 -8.70 -10.03
N PRO A 168 17.41 -8.34 -11.32
CA PRO A 168 18.07 -7.13 -11.77
C PRO A 168 17.19 -5.89 -11.53
N ILE A 169 17.21 -5.37 -10.31
CA ILE A 169 16.42 -4.21 -9.92
C ILE A 169 17.15 -2.92 -10.29
N ALA A 170 16.55 -2.12 -11.14
CA ALA A 170 17.05 -0.81 -11.51
C ALA A 170 16.72 0.24 -10.43
N ARG A 171 17.60 1.25 -10.30
CA ARG A 171 17.27 2.43 -9.50
C ARG A 171 16.03 3.10 -10.09
N GLY A 172 15.04 3.38 -9.25
CA GLY A 172 13.77 3.98 -9.65
C GLY A 172 12.67 2.95 -10.01
N SER A 173 12.97 1.64 -10.04
CA SER A 173 11.93 0.61 -10.18
C SER A 173 10.82 0.83 -9.16
N GLU A 174 9.57 0.69 -9.60
CA GLU A 174 8.41 0.80 -8.72
C GLU A 174 8.38 -0.38 -7.76
N VAL A 175 8.05 -0.09 -6.51
CA VAL A 175 7.88 -1.08 -5.45
C VAL A 175 6.47 -0.97 -4.91
N VAL A 176 5.68 -2.02 -5.04
CA VAL A 176 4.32 -2.07 -4.52
C VAL A 176 4.33 -2.75 -3.15
N PHE A 177 3.97 -1.99 -2.13
CA PHE A 177 3.88 -2.50 -0.75
C PHE A 177 2.59 -3.28 -0.50
N PHE A 178 1.47 -2.74 -0.95
CA PHE A 178 0.18 -3.40 -1.04
C PHE A 178 -0.70 -2.70 -2.09
N GLY A 179 -1.70 -3.39 -2.58
CA GLY A 179 -2.62 -2.86 -3.60
C GLY A 179 -3.68 -3.88 -3.97
N ASP A 180 -4.06 -3.91 -5.24
CA ASP A 180 -5.07 -4.83 -5.74
C ASP A 180 -4.47 -6.23 -6.00
N PRO A 181 -4.87 -7.29 -5.26
CA PRO A 181 -4.39 -8.64 -5.49
C PRO A 181 -4.76 -9.18 -6.88
N ALA A 182 -5.83 -8.69 -7.50
CA ALA A 182 -6.19 -9.07 -8.86
C ALA A 182 -5.16 -8.59 -9.91
N GLU A 183 -4.37 -7.57 -9.56
CA GLU A 183 -3.23 -7.08 -10.35
C GLU A 183 -1.89 -7.74 -9.96
N GLY A 184 -1.91 -8.76 -9.09
CA GLY A 184 -0.71 -9.44 -8.58
C GLY A 184 0.02 -8.68 -7.47
N HIS A 185 -0.59 -7.64 -6.89
CA HIS A 185 0.00 -6.90 -5.79
C HIS A 185 -0.10 -7.65 -4.45
N PRO A 186 0.80 -7.38 -3.48
CA PRO A 186 0.60 -7.79 -2.09
C PRO A 186 -0.74 -7.30 -1.57
N SER A 187 -1.45 -8.15 -0.82
CA SER A 187 -2.72 -7.74 -0.21
C SER A 187 -2.48 -6.94 1.08
N LEU A 188 -3.45 -6.08 1.43
CA LEU A 188 -3.45 -5.42 2.74
C LEU A 188 -3.62 -6.43 3.88
N GLU A 189 -4.25 -7.58 3.63
CA GLU A 189 -4.44 -8.66 4.59
C GLU A 189 -3.11 -9.19 5.13
N GLU A 190 -2.06 -9.28 4.30
CA GLU A 190 -0.72 -9.66 4.74
C GLU A 190 -0.18 -8.71 5.85
N TRP A 191 -0.55 -7.43 5.79
CA TRP A 191 -0.15 -6.45 6.80
C TRP A 191 -0.98 -6.59 8.08
N THR A 192 -2.28 -6.87 7.96
CA THR A 192 -3.14 -7.11 9.14
C THR A 192 -2.67 -8.34 9.91
N ASP A 193 -2.36 -9.42 9.21
CA ASP A 193 -1.84 -10.66 9.80
C ASP A 193 -0.49 -10.46 10.49
N ALA A 194 0.40 -9.69 9.87
CA ALA A 194 1.73 -9.43 10.40
C ALA A 194 1.76 -8.46 11.58
N THR A 195 0.78 -7.57 11.71
CA THR A 195 0.78 -6.48 12.70
C THR A 195 -0.27 -6.62 13.79
N GLY A 196 -1.35 -7.33 13.53
CA GLY A 196 -2.55 -7.37 14.37
C GLY A 196 -3.40 -6.09 14.31
N LEU A 197 -3.03 -5.12 13.47
CA LEU A 197 -3.82 -3.93 13.21
C LEU A 197 -5.00 -4.26 12.28
N THR A 198 -6.11 -3.57 12.43
CA THR A 198 -7.24 -3.68 11.51
C THR A 198 -6.90 -3.05 10.15
N PRO A 199 -7.58 -3.46 9.05
CA PRO A 199 -7.41 -2.82 7.75
C PRO A 199 -7.64 -1.30 7.80
N ALA A 200 -8.64 -0.85 8.56
CA ALA A 200 -8.97 0.57 8.72
C ALA A 200 -7.83 1.36 9.37
N GLU A 201 -7.20 0.82 10.43
CA GLU A 201 -6.04 1.45 11.07
C GLU A 201 -4.87 1.58 10.09
N ILE A 202 -4.58 0.54 9.31
CA ILE A 202 -3.45 0.56 8.37
C ILE A 202 -3.69 1.60 7.27
N VAL A 203 -4.86 1.62 6.62
CA VAL A 203 -5.13 2.58 5.54
C VAL A 203 -5.17 4.02 6.06
N ALA A 204 -5.70 4.25 7.26
CA ALA A 204 -5.70 5.56 7.90
C ALA A 204 -4.27 6.05 8.18
N ILE A 205 -3.41 5.20 8.75
CA ILE A 205 -2.02 5.54 9.03
C ILE A 205 -1.28 5.88 7.74
N VAL A 206 -1.42 5.05 6.71
CA VAL A 206 -0.74 5.23 5.41
C VAL A 206 -1.26 6.48 4.71
N GLY A 207 -2.57 6.66 4.64
CA GLY A 207 -3.19 7.79 3.94
C GLY A 207 -2.87 9.15 4.54
N VAL A 208 -2.63 9.20 5.87
CA VAL A 208 -2.23 10.43 6.57
C VAL A 208 -0.73 10.71 6.44
N ARG A 209 0.11 9.68 6.35
CA ARG A 209 1.58 9.81 6.44
C ARG A 209 2.30 9.76 5.10
N ALA A 210 1.78 9.05 4.11
CA ALA A 210 2.35 9.02 2.77
C ALA A 210 1.87 10.22 1.92
N ASP A 211 2.59 10.52 0.85
CA ASP A 211 2.14 11.49 -0.15
C ASP A 211 0.94 10.90 -0.91
N ARG A 212 -0.26 11.44 -0.68
CA ARG A 212 -1.49 10.90 -1.26
C ARG A 212 -1.79 11.52 -2.61
N ARG A 213 -2.13 10.67 -3.60
CA ARG A 213 -2.47 11.09 -4.96
C ARG A 213 -3.65 10.31 -5.49
N ALA A 214 -4.62 11.02 -6.07
CA ALA A 214 -5.72 10.40 -6.80
C ALA A 214 -5.25 9.92 -8.19
N THR A 215 -5.81 8.79 -8.63
CA THR A 215 -5.65 8.26 -9.98
C THR A 215 -7.02 8.02 -10.60
N ALA A 216 -7.11 8.14 -11.91
CA ALA A 216 -8.31 7.85 -12.65
C ALA A 216 -8.76 6.39 -12.52
#